data_ddc255604d772adad6db5dcdb469b211
#
_entry.id   ddc255604d772adad6db5dcdb469b211
#
_cell.length_a   1.000
_cell.length_b   1.000
_cell.length_c   1.000
_cell.angle_alpha   90.00
_cell.angle_beta   90.00
_cell.angle_gamma   90.00
#
_symmetry.space_group_name_H-M   'P 1'
#
loop_
_entity.id
_entity.type
_entity.pdbx_description
1 polymer ?
#
loop_
_entity_poly.entity_id
_entity_poly.type
_entity_poly.pdbx_seq_one_letter_code
_entity_poly.pdbx_strand_id
1 'polypeptide(L)'
;INFANFTTSSNKNLLENIFIPGGFWYINLFASITTPTAINPNSPDGGGISFYAQVLEVDPITNAEIIISSKSNDTLTLFDNESDFYEHRIYVPPHTMQTLNNKVIVKLWAKTTSYNNYYLKIFMRGTKLSHIVSSIALNVVGPTGYTGFTGFTGYTGYTGYTGSTGYTG
;
A
#
# COMPACT_ATOMS: atom_id res chain seq x y z
N ILE A 1 5.11 -4.83 22.23
CA ILE A 1 4.13 -3.73 22.21
C ILE A 1 3.84 -3.39 20.76
N ASN A 2 2.55 -3.36 20.39
CA ASN A 2 2.11 -2.77 19.11
C ASN A 2 2.13 -1.25 19.28
N PHE A 3 2.89 -0.54 18.45
CA PHE A 3 3.06 0.91 18.58
C PHE A 3 2.55 1.70 17.36
N ALA A 4 2.32 1.05 16.23
CA ALA A 4 1.81 1.71 15.04
C ALA A 4 0.97 0.76 14.18
N ASN A 5 -0.10 1.32 13.60
CA ASN A 5 -0.93 0.67 12.61
C ASN A 5 -0.98 1.54 11.37
N PHE A 6 -0.66 0.96 10.22
CA PHE A 6 -0.86 1.58 8.92
C PHE A 6 -2.10 0.98 8.30
N THR A 7 -3.07 1.81 7.99
CA THR A 7 -4.36 1.37 7.49
C THR A 7 -4.57 1.87 6.07
N THR A 8 -5.08 1.03 5.20
CA THR A 8 -5.54 1.49 3.89
C THR A 8 -6.72 2.43 4.07
N SER A 9 -6.67 3.58 3.41
CA SER A 9 -7.82 4.48 3.37
C SER A 9 -8.96 3.79 2.61
N SER A 10 -10.12 3.70 3.24
CA SER A 10 -11.33 3.11 2.64
C SER A 10 -12.04 4.04 1.67
N ASN A 11 -11.31 4.73 0.78
CA ASN A 11 -11.97 5.30 -0.38
C ASN A 11 -12.45 4.13 -1.23
N LYS A 12 -13.75 3.88 -1.20
CA LYS A 12 -14.44 2.77 -1.87
C LYS A 12 -14.10 2.60 -3.36
N ASN A 13 -13.46 3.59 -3.96
CA ASN A 13 -13.09 3.61 -5.38
C ASN A 13 -11.65 3.13 -5.66
N LEU A 14 -10.84 2.87 -4.64
CA LEU A 14 -9.43 2.49 -4.83
C LEU A 14 -9.16 0.99 -4.74
N LEU A 15 -10.04 0.23 -4.09
CA LEU A 15 -9.95 -1.22 -3.99
C LEU A 15 -11.19 -1.83 -4.65
N GLU A 16 -11.23 -1.87 -5.99
CA GLU A 16 -12.27 -2.63 -6.70
C GLU A 16 -12.02 -4.15 -6.63
N ASN A 17 -10.83 -4.56 -6.22
CA ASN A 17 -10.46 -5.96 -6.07
C ASN A 17 -10.34 -6.35 -4.60
N ILE A 18 -11.09 -7.37 -4.24
CA ILE A 18 -10.97 -8.07 -2.96
C ILE A 18 -9.69 -8.93 -2.90
N PHE A 19 -8.94 -9.04 -3.98
CA PHE A 19 -7.77 -9.91 -4.06
C PHE A 19 -6.48 -9.12 -3.87
N ILE A 20 -5.69 -9.53 -2.89
CA ILE A 20 -4.34 -9.03 -2.63
C ILE A 20 -3.38 -10.03 -3.27
N PRO A 21 -2.64 -9.64 -4.31
CA PRO A 21 -1.63 -10.51 -4.90
C PRO A 21 -0.51 -10.78 -3.91
N GLY A 22 -0.01 -12.00 -3.92
CA GLY A 22 1.16 -12.36 -3.12
C GLY A 22 2.39 -11.59 -3.56
N GLY A 23 3.24 -11.23 -2.59
CA GLY A 23 4.48 -10.52 -2.89
C GLY A 23 5.21 -10.02 -1.66
N PHE A 24 6.34 -9.39 -1.89
CA PHE A 24 7.07 -8.72 -0.82
C PHE A 24 6.55 -7.29 -0.63
N TRP A 25 6.30 -6.95 0.63
CA TRP A 25 6.01 -5.59 1.05
C TRP A 25 7.22 -5.03 1.76
N TYR A 26 7.53 -3.77 1.48
CA TYR A 26 8.65 -3.07 2.07
C TYR A 26 8.12 -2.01 3.04
N ILE A 27 8.56 -2.11 4.27
CA ILE A 27 8.19 -1.20 5.36
C ILE A 27 9.40 -0.32 5.59
N ASN A 28 9.31 0.89 5.11
CA ASN A 28 10.35 1.90 5.16
C ASN A 28 10.13 2.80 6.36
N LEU A 29 10.95 2.63 7.40
CA LEU A 29 10.85 3.39 8.63
C LEU A 29 11.99 4.38 8.75
N PHE A 30 11.65 5.64 8.95
CA PHE A 30 12.58 6.61 9.51
C PHE A 30 12.35 6.67 11.02
N ALA A 31 13.32 6.22 11.78
CA ALA A 31 13.19 6.09 13.22
C ALA A 31 14.48 6.52 13.95
N SER A 32 14.33 6.92 15.19
CA SER A 32 15.44 7.11 16.12
C SER A 32 15.09 6.54 17.47
N ILE A 33 16.11 6.06 18.17
CA ILE A 33 15.99 5.64 19.56
C ILE A 33 16.82 6.59 20.41
N THR A 34 16.25 6.97 21.53
CA THR A 34 17.00 7.70 22.56
C THR A 34 17.11 6.82 23.78
N THR A 35 18.35 6.56 24.19
CA THR A 35 18.65 5.85 25.44
C THR A 35 18.45 6.77 26.64
N PRO A 36 18.03 6.20 27.79
CA PRO A 36 18.03 6.94 29.04
C PRO A 36 19.47 7.26 29.47
N THR A 37 19.63 8.34 30.22
CA THR A 37 20.92 8.84 30.71
C THR A 37 21.68 7.84 31.61
N ALA A 38 20.97 6.88 32.21
CA ALA A 38 21.53 5.82 33.01
C ALA A 38 21.23 4.46 32.39
N ILE A 39 22.27 3.79 31.90
CA ILE A 39 22.19 2.44 31.34
C ILE A 39 22.36 1.45 32.49
N ASN A 40 21.43 0.49 32.61
CA ASN A 40 21.60 -0.62 33.51
C ASN A 40 22.68 -1.57 32.97
N PRO A 41 23.83 -1.72 33.64
CA PRO A 41 24.94 -2.53 33.16
C PRO A 41 24.62 -4.03 33.09
N ASN A 42 23.54 -4.46 33.75
CA ASN A 42 23.05 -5.85 33.72
C ASN A 42 22.05 -6.13 32.62
N SER A 43 21.83 -5.18 31.72
CA SER A 43 20.91 -5.39 30.57
C SER A 43 21.54 -6.35 29.55
N PRO A 44 20.88 -7.45 29.23
CA PRO A 44 21.46 -8.53 28.42
C PRO A 44 21.72 -8.19 26.94
N ASP A 45 21.24 -7.08 26.44
CA ASP A 45 21.11 -6.83 25.00
C ASP A 45 21.75 -5.54 24.51
N GLY A 46 22.73 -5.01 25.18
CA GLY A 46 23.47 -3.84 24.67
C GLY A 46 22.61 -2.68 24.15
N GLY A 47 21.30 -2.74 24.33
CA GLY A 47 20.41 -1.59 24.16
C GLY A 47 19.68 -1.45 22.82
N GLY A 48 19.27 -2.52 22.17
CA GLY A 48 18.50 -2.44 20.93
C GLY A 48 16.99 -2.60 21.10
N ILE A 49 16.23 -2.02 20.14
CA ILE A 49 14.81 -2.32 19.93
C ILE A 49 14.66 -3.07 18.62
N SER A 50 14.08 -4.26 18.68
CA SER A 50 13.79 -5.05 17.49
C SER A 50 12.38 -4.81 17.01
N PHE A 51 12.22 -4.66 15.67
CA PHE A 51 10.92 -4.50 15.03
C PHE A 51 10.52 -5.74 14.27
N TYR A 52 9.23 -5.99 14.23
CA TYR A 52 8.61 -6.93 13.32
C TYR A 52 7.26 -6.42 12.87
N ALA A 53 6.83 -6.87 11.71
CA ALA A 53 5.58 -6.46 11.09
C ALA A 53 4.65 -7.65 10.89
N GLN A 54 3.37 -7.35 10.78
CA GLN A 54 2.33 -8.31 10.44
C GLN A 54 1.24 -7.62 9.65
N VAL A 55 0.77 -8.27 8.58
CA VAL A 55 -0.34 -7.78 7.76
C VAL A 55 -1.61 -8.52 8.14
N LEU A 56 -2.69 -7.77 8.33
CA LEU A 56 -3.99 -8.27 8.75
C LEU A 56 -5.09 -7.67 7.89
N GLU A 57 -6.15 -8.43 7.71
CA GLU A 57 -7.46 -7.92 7.30
C GLU A 57 -8.30 -7.65 8.56
N VAL A 58 -8.98 -6.53 8.61
CA VAL A 58 -9.77 -6.11 9.76
C VAL A 58 -11.15 -5.68 9.31
N ASP A 59 -12.17 -6.26 9.91
CA ASP A 59 -13.55 -5.79 9.79
C ASP A 59 -13.71 -4.48 10.59
N PRO A 60 -14.05 -3.36 9.95
CA PRO A 60 -14.16 -2.06 10.60
C PRO A 60 -15.33 -1.94 11.57
N ILE A 61 -16.30 -2.87 11.54
CA ILE A 61 -17.50 -2.86 12.39
C ILE A 61 -17.24 -3.68 13.65
N THR A 62 -16.78 -4.91 13.46
CA THR A 62 -16.59 -5.87 14.58
C THR A 62 -15.19 -5.82 15.17
N ASN A 63 -14.23 -5.18 14.47
CA ASN A 63 -12.79 -5.22 14.75
C ASN A 63 -12.21 -6.64 14.76
N ALA A 64 -12.87 -7.59 14.11
CA ALA A 64 -12.33 -8.92 13.92
C ALA A 64 -11.10 -8.89 13.02
N GLU A 65 -10.05 -9.58 13.42
CA GLU A 65 -8.75 -9.60 12.75
C GLU A 65 -8.50 -10.96 12.09
N ILE A 66 -8.12 -10.93 10.81
CA ILE A 66 -7.67 -12.09 10.06
C ILE A 66 -6.21 -11.88 9.70
N ILE A 67 -5.38 -12.81 10.10
CA ILE A 67 -3.94 -12.75 9.83
C ILE A 67 -3.70 -13.13 8.37
N ILE A 68 -3.15 -12.20 7.58
CA ILE A 68 -2.75 -12.45 6.20
C ILE A 68 -1.31 -12.94 6.14
N SER A 69 -0.39 -12.27 6.85
CA SER A 69 1.02 -12.66 6.88
C SER A 69 1.41 -13.17 8.25
N SER A 70 2.33 -14.14 8.29
CA SER A 70 3.04 -14.47 9.53
C SER A 70 3.77 -13.23 10.04
N LYS A 71 4.03 -13.17 11.35
CA LYS A 71 4.98 -12.20 11.88
C LYS A 71 6.33 -12.42 11.19
N SER A 72 6.96 -11.34 10.75
CA SER A 72 8.28 -11.45 10.16
C SER A 72 9.27 -12.05 11.18
N ASN A 73 10.04 -13.04 10.74
CA ASN A 73 11.09 -13.61 11.58
C ASN A 73 12.32 -12.71 11.65
N ASP A 74 12.48 -11.83 10.65
CA ASP A 74 13.58 -10.89 10.59
C ASP A 74 13.26 -9.71 11.50
N THR A 75 14.00 -9.61 12.57
CA THR A 75 13.93 -8.46 13.47
C THR A 75 14.94 -7.42 13.01
N LEU A 76 14.46 -6.25 12.64
CA LEU A 76 15.32 -5.10 12.46
C LEU A 76 15.64 -4.53 13.83
N THR A 77 16.94 -4.50 14.20
CA THR A 77 17.37 -3.95 15.49
C THR A 77 17.91 -2.54 15.28
N LEU A 78 17.33 -1.59 15.96
CA LEU A 78 17.79 -0.20 16.02
C LEU A 78 18.77 -0.04 17.17
N PHE A 79 19.91 0.52 16.84
CA PHE A 79 20.94 0.90 17.80
C PHE A 79 20.95 2.43 17.99
N ASP A 80 21.56 2.85 19.06
CA ASP A 80 21.49 4.13 19.75
C ASP A 80 21.66 5.40 18.92
N ASN A 81 20.86 6.44 19.32
CA ASN A 81 21.01 7.89 19.09
C ASN A 81 21.05 8.45 17.66
N GLU A 82 21.05 7.65 16.63
CA GLU A 82 20.99 8.14 15.25
C GLU A 82 19.56 7.99 14.68
N SER A 83 19.12 9.02 13.98
CA SER A 83 17.91 8.90 13.15
C SER A 83 18.29 8.34 11.80
N ASP A 84 17.89 7.14 11.50
CA ASP A 84 18.25 6.46 10.27
C ASP A 84 17.02 5.90 9.53
N PHE A 85 17.28 5.49 8.31
CA PHE A 85 16.34 4.81 7.45
C PHE A 85 16.50 3.30 7.57
N TYR A 86 15.39 2.62 7.87
CA TYR A 86 15.34 1.18 8.03
C TYR A 86 14.33 0.60 7.07
N GLU A 87 14.77 -0.32 6.24
CA GLU A 87 13.90 -1.11 5.39
C GLU A 87 13.66 -2.48 5.99
N HIS A 88 12.41 -2.82 6.19
CA HIS A 88 11.98 -4.14 6.64
C HIS A 88 11.10 -4.78 5.59
N ARG A 89 11.45 -6.00 5.16
CA ARG A 89 10.75 -6.74 4.12
C ARG A 89 9.94 -7.88 4.70
N ILE A 90 8.67 -7.96 4.31
CA ILE A 90 7.76 -9.03 4.72
C ILE A 90 7.12 -9.68 3.49
N TYR A 91 7.06 -10.99 3.45
CA TYR A 91 6.29 -11.69 2.44
C TYR A 91 4.82 -11.76 2.84
N VAL A 92 3.96 -11.29 1.97
CA VAL A 92 2.50 -11.36 2.11
C VAL A 92 1.99 -12.40 1.13
N PRO A 93 1.39 -13.50 1.57
CA PRO A 93 0.80 -14.50 0.67
C PRO A 93 -0.39 -13.91 -0.08
N PRO A 94 -0.78 -14.50 -1.22
CA PRO A 94 -2.00 -14.11 -1.92
C PRO A 94 -3.19 -14.30 -0.98
N HIS A 95 -4.08 -13.32 -0.92
CA HIS A 95 -5.21 -13.31 -0.01
C HIS A 95 -6.46 -12.72 -0.68
N THR A 96 -7.58 -13.38 -0.50
CA THR A 96 -8.88 -12.84 -0.89
C THR A 96 -9.57 -12.29 0.35
N MET A 97 -9.82 -11.00 0.36
CA MET A 97 -10.52 -10.35 1.47
C MET A 97 -11.96 -10.86 1.58
N GLN A 98 -12.48 -10.97 2.78
CA GLN A 98 -13.85 -11.43 3.00
C GLN A 98 -14.89 -10.46 2.45
N THR A 99 -14.64 -9.18 2.57
CA THR A 99 -15.50 -8.12 2.03
C THR A 99 -14.70 -6.91 1.58
N LEU A 100 -15.27 -6.11 0.64
CA LEU A 100 -14.71 -4.83 0.22
C LEU A 100 -14.71 -3.76 1.33
N ASN A 101 -15.49 -3.97 2.38
CA ASN A 101 -15.53 -3.03 3.51
C ASN A 101 -14.38 -3.24 4.49
N ASN A 102 -13.76 -4.42 4.46
CA ASN A 102 -12.63 -4.71 5.33
C ASN A 102 -11.41 -3.85 4.97
N LYS A 103 -10.55 -3.65 5.93
CA LYS A 103 -9.35 -2.85 5.79
C LYS A 103 -8.13 -3.74 5.88
N VAL A 104 -7.11 -3.43 5.11
CA VAL A 104 -5.77 -4.02 5.28
C VAL A 104 -4.98 -3.15 6.24
N ILE A 105 -4.49 -3.75 7.29
CA ILE A 105 -3.70 -3.07 8.32
C ILE A 105 -2.33 -3.73 8.39
N VAL A 106 -1.29 -2.92 8.41
CA VAL A 106 0.06 -3.35 8.77
C VAL A 106 0.32 -2.92 10.21
N LYS A 107 0.46 -3.90 11.08
CA LYS A 107 0.83 -3.67 12.48
C LYS A 107 2.34 -3.75 12.62
N LEU A 108 2.92 -2.76 13.26
CA LEU A 108 4.32 -2.76 13.66
C LEU A 108 4.42 -3.04 15.15
N TRP A 109 5.31 -3.94 15.49
CA TRP A 109 5.59 -4.35 16.84
C TRP A 109 7.02 -4.01 17.19
N ALA A 110 7.21 -3.50 18.39
CA ALA A 110 8.53 -3.32 18.97
C ALA A 110 8.74 -4.29 20.12
N LYS A 111 9.92 -4.89 20.17
CA LYS A 111 10.36 -5.77 21.24
C LYS A 111 11.73 -5.32 21.73
N THR A 112 11.89 -5.23 23.02
CA THR A 112 13.19 -5.07 23.68
C THR A 112 13.31 -6.12 24.77
N THR A 113 14.52 -6.61 24.98
CA THR A 113 14.90 -7.45 26.14
C THR A 113 15.62 -6.62 27.20
N SER A 114 15.86 -5.35 26.89
CA SER A 114 16.53 -4.43 27.80
C SER A 114 15.69 -4.11 29.05
N TYR A 115 16.36 -3.97 30.17
CA TYR A 115 15.78 -3.43 31.41
C TYR A 115 15.76 -1.89 31.41
N ASN A 116 16.27 -1.26 30.36
CA ASN A 116 16.27 0.19 30.22
C ASN A 116 15.00 0.68 29.51
N ASN A 117 14.58 1.89 29.84
CA ASN A 117 13.50 2.56 29.16
C ASN A 117 14.05 3.27 27.91
N TYR A 118 13.61 2.86 26.73
CA TYR A 118 13.94 3.51 25.47
C TYR A 118 12.80 4.36 24.96
N TYR A 119 13.13 5.48 24.34
CA TYR A 119 12.19 6.31 23.63
C TYR A 119 12.35 6.06 22.12
N LEU A 120 11.32 5.48 21.51
CA LEU A 120 11.25 5.28 20.08
C LEU A 120 10.50 6.45 19.43
N LYS A 121 11.13 7.10 18.47
CA LYS A 121 10.53 8.14 17.64
C LYS A 121 10.46 7.66 16.20
N ILE A 122 9.27 7.66 15.59
CA ILE A 122 9.04 7.35 14.18
C ILE A 122 8.63 8.63 13.47
N PHE A 123 9.28 8.90 12.34
CA PHE A 123 9.03 10.10 11.57
C PHE A 123 7.95 9.82 10.51
N MET A 124 6.78 10.44 10.65
CA MET A 124 5.62 10.28 9.78
C MET A 124 5.37 11.51 8.90
N ARG A 125 6.18 12.56 9.01
CA ARG A 125 6.02 13.84 8.31
C ARG A 125 7.37 14.49 8.01
N GLY A 126 7.37 15.41 7.05
CA GLY A 126 8.54 16.21 6.69
C GLY A 126 9.39 15.51 5.63
N THR A 127 10.68 15.78 5.65
CA THR A 127 11.65 15.19 4.71
C THR A 127 11.95 13.71 4.97
N LYS A 128 11.66 13.25 6.18
CA LYS A 128 11.80 11.84 6.60
C LYS A 128 10.40 11.27 6.78
N LEU A 129 9.94 10.51 5.79
CA LEU A 129 8.60 9.95 5.77
C LEU A 129 8.66 8.42 5.82
N SER A 130 8.17 7.85 6.91
CA SER A 130 7.94 6.40 6.98
C SER A 130 6.76 6.02 6.10
N HIS A 131 6.93 4.99 5.27
CA HIS A 131 5.91 4.55 4.31
C HIS A 131 6.00 3.05 4.04
N ILE A 132 4.95 2.52 3.42
CA ILE A 132 4.88 1.11 3.03
C ILE A 132 4.71 1.03 1.52
N VAL A 133 5.54 0.21 0.87
CA VAL A 133 5.39 -0.19 -0.52
C VAL A 133 4.79 -1.58 -0.53
N SER A 134 3.65 -1.74 -1.17
CA SER A 134 2.89 -3.00 -1.19
C SER A 134 2.72 -3.54 -2.60
N SER A 135 2.36 -4.82 -2.72
CA SER A 135 1.96 -5.44 -3.99
C SER A 135 0.50 -5.15 -4.38
N ILE A 136 -0.23 -4.38 -3.58
CA ILE A 136 -1.61 -4.01 -3.90
C ILE A 136 -1.59 -3.11 -5.14
N ALA A 137 -2.14 -3.62 -6.24
CA ALA A 137 -2.36 -2.82 -7.43
C ALA A 137 -3.56 -1.89 -7.18
N LEU A 138 -3.33 -0.59 -7.30
CA LEU A 138 -4.42 0.36 -7.43
C LEU A 138 -4.98 0.20 -8.84
N ASN A 139 -6.26 -0.11 -8.96
CA ASN A 139 -6.95 -0.11 -10.25
C ASN A 139 -7.13 1.36 -10.68
N VAL A 140 -6.06 1.92 -11.25
CA VAL A 140 -6.16 3.24 -11.88
C VAL A 140 -6.86 3.00 -13.20
N VAL A 141 -8.16 3.27 -13.26
CA VAL A 141 -8.88 3.33 -14.54
C VAL A 141 -8.18 4.40 -15.36
N GLY A 142 -7.46 3.96 -16.39
CA GLY A 142 -6.82 4.87 -17.33
C GLY A 142 -7.89 5.76 -17.99
N PRO A 143 -7.53 6.95 -18.47
CA PRO A 143 -8.47 7.80 -19.20
C PRO A 143 -9.08 7.00 -20.34
N THR A 144 -10.39 7.04 -20.46
CA THR A 144 -11.12 6.41 -21.57
C THR A 144 -10.54 6.92 -22.88
N GLY A 145 -10.12 6.00 -23.77
CA GLY A 145 -9.60 6.38 -25.10
C GLY A 145 -10.58 7.28 -25.80
N TYR A 146 -10.06 8.22 -26.61
CA TYR A 146 -10.88 9.13 -27.40
C TYR A 146 -11.82 8.31 -28.31
N THR A 147 -13.06 8.71 -28.34
CA THR A 147 -14.03 8.17 -29.31
C THR A 147 -13.52 8.47 -30.74
N GLY A 148 -13.42 7.45 -31.57
CA GLY A 148 -12.99 7.62 -32.96
C GLY A 148 -13.85 8.65 -33.69
N PHE A 149 -13.26 9.41 -34.62
CA PHE A 149 -13.99 10.37 -35.43
C PHE A 149 -15.08 9.65 -36.23
N THR A 150 -16.24 10.26 -36.26
CA THR A 150 -17.35 9.80 -37.11
C THR A 150 -16.89 9.86 -38.60
N GLY A 151 -17.05 8.75 -39.33
CA GLY A 151 -16.70 8.71 -40.75
C GLY A 151 -17.42 9.79 -41.52
N PHE A 152 -16.77 10.33 -42.56
CA PHE A 152 -17.39 11.31 -43.46
C PHE A 152 -18.60 10.70 -44.13
N THR A 153 -19.67 11.47 -44.24
CA THR A 153 -20.86 11.10 -45.00
C THR A 153 -20.45 10.94 -46.50
N GLY A 154 -20.80 9.82 -47.14
CA GLY A 154 -20.53 9.59 -48.54
C GLY A 154 -21.14 10.67 -49.41
N TYR A 155 -20.46 11.03 -50.52
CA TYR A 155 -20.98 11.99 -51.45
C TYR A 155 -22.29 11.50 -52.08
N THR A 156 -23.24 12.40 -52.20
CA THR A 156 -24.50 12.13 -52.93
C THR A 156 -24.18 11.83 -54.40
N GLY A 157 -24.71 10.72 -54.92
CA GLY A 157 -24.51 10.34 -56.32
C GLY A 157 -25.03 11.42 -57.28
N TYR A 158 -24.37 11.59 -58.40
CA TYR A 158 -24.80 12.53 -59.45
C TYR A 158 -26.19 12.14 -59.97
N THR A 159 -27.01 13.13 -60.13
CA THR A 159 -28.34 12.97 -60.81
C THR A 159 -28.13 12.51 -62.25
N GLY A 160 -28.80 11.44 -62.68
CA GLY A 160 -28.73 10.93 -64.10
C GLY A 160 -29.19 11.94 -65.08
N TYR A 161 -28.56 11.96 -66.25
CA TYR A 161 -28.95 12.84 -67.37
C TYR A 161 -30.39 12.55 -67.78
N THR A 162 -31.13 13.58 -68.03
CA THR A 162 -32.48 13.50 -68.64
C THR A 162 -32.39 12.98 -70.06
N GLY A 163 -33.12 11.92 -70.35
CA GLY A 163 -33.16 11.35 -71.74
C GLY A 163 -33.63 12.35 -72.79
N SER A 164 -33.03 12.30 -73.96
CA SER A 164 -33.41 13.16 -75.08
C SER A 164 -34.84 12.86 -75.56
N THR A 165 -35.58 13.91 -75.80
CA THR A 165 -36.95 13.82 -76.35
C THR A 165 -36.88 13.26 -77.77
N GLY A 166 -37.67 12.20 -78.04
CA GLY A 166 -37.74 11.62 -79.44
C GLY A 166 -38.32 12.61 -80.46
N TYR A 167 -37.78 12.51 -81.62
CA TYR A 167 -38.27 13.28 -82.80
C TYR A 167 -39.70 12.81 -83.16
N THR A 168 -40.61 13.76 -83.25
CA THR A 168 -41.92 13.53 -83.87
C THR A 168 -41.80 13.56 -85.34
N GLY A 169 -42.16 12.45 -86.00
CA GLY A 169 -42.30 12.36 -87.50
C GLY A 169 -43.56 13.06 -88.06
#